data_e7ff7b1e951ea0c7551c79c6530aeee3
#
_entry.id   e7ff7b1e951ea0c7551c79c6530aeee3
#
_cell.length_a   1.000
_cell.length_b   1.000
_cell.length_c   1.000
_cell.angle_alpha   90.00
_cell.angle_beta   90.00
_cell.angle_gamma   90.00
#
_symmetry.space_group_name_H-M   'P 1'
#
loop_
_entity.id
_entity.type
_entity.pdbx_description
1 polymer ?
#
loop_
_entity_poly.entity_id
_entity_poly.type
_entity_poly.pdbx_seq_one_letter_code
_entity_poly.pdbx_strand_id
1 'polypeptide(L)'
;AAHARQRVCMPTFIRPPRARYAPFWPWVHGEDKQELPGAAELMQVLWELGIYPNLEMYAPIPFRPFKDWQRALDTLRPRLLVTPDTEQDARLQQAMRELLIEASAGYVIKGLPPGRLALISWQPASIP
;
A
#
# COMPACT_ATOMS: atom_id res chain seq x y z
N ALA A 1 -17.44 19.93 -27.31
CA ALA A 1 -17.94 18.59 -27.25
C ALA A 1 -18.27 18.16 -25.83
N ALA A 2 -19.20 17.25 -25.69
CA ALA A 2 -19.72 16.85 -24.38
C ALA A 2 -18.62 16.30 -23.46
N HIS A 3 -17.67 15.56 -23.99
CA HIS A 3 -16.59 15.01 -23.17
C HIS A 3 -15.59 16.06 -22.68
N ALA A 4 -15.49 17.24 -23.27
CA ALA A 4 -14.67 18.33 -22.75
C ALA A 4 -15.20 18.85 -21.40
N ARG A 5 -16.44 18.54 -21.06
CA ARG A 5 -17.06 18.90 -19.79
C ARG A 5 -16.91 17.82 -18.72
N GLN A 6 -16.44 16.66 -19.11
CA GLN A 6 -16.26 15.55 -18.18
C GLN A 6 -14.98 15.75 -17.38
N ARG A 7 -15.06 15.34 -16.14
CA ARG A 7 -13.91 15.37 -15.25
C ARG A 7 -13.39 13.95 -15.07
N VAL A 8 -12.09 13.79 -15.20
CA VAL A 8 -11.44 12.52 -14.85
C VAL A 8 -11.16 12.53 -13.36
N CYS A 9 -11.59 11.48 -12.68
CA CYS A 9 -11.37 11.30 -11.26
C CYS A 9 -10.71 9.94 -11.04
N MET A 10 -9.56 9.94 -10.41
CA MET A 10 -8.81 8.73 -10.12
C MET A 10 -8.53 8.62 -8.63
N PRO A 11 -9.26 7.77 -7.91
CA PRO A 11 -8.87 7.41 -6.55
C PRO A 11 -7.54 6.67 -6.59
N THR A 12 -6.63 7.04 -5.72
CA THR A 12 -5.31 6.40 -5.68
C THR A 12 -4.80 6.36 -4.25
N PHE A 13 -3.86 5.47 -4.00
CA PHE A 13 -3.18 5.41 -2.71
C PHE A 13 -1.91 6.25 -2.76
N ILE A 14 -1.60 6.94 -1.66
CA ILE A 14 -0.30 7.59 -1.51
C ILE A 14 0.81 6.55 -1.56
N ARG A 15 0.60 5.44 -0.87
CA ARG A 15 1.41 4.22 -1.00
C ARG A 15 0.48 3.04 -1.26
N PRO A 16 0.84 2.12 -2.16
CA PRO A 16 0.01 0.94 -2.41
C PRO A 16 -0.27 0.17 -1.12
N PRO A 17 -1.48 -0.41 -0.96
CA PRO A 17 -1.84 -1.15 0.25
C PRO A 17 -0.87 -2.29 0.60
N ARG A 18 -0.28 -2.89 -0.42
CA ARG A 18 0.69 -3.98 -0.22
C ARG A 18 2.03 -3.52 0.32
N ALA A 19 2.32 -2.21 0.28
CA ALA A 19 3.56 -1.68 0.84
C ALA A 19 3.71 -1.95 2.35
N ARG A 20 2.60 -2.15 3.06
CA ARG A 20 2.62 -2.50 4.49
C ARG A 20 3.31 -3.83 4.77
N TYR A 21 3.40 -4.71 3.79
CA TYR A 21 4.06 -6.01 3.92
C TYR A 21 5.53 -5.97 3.49
N ALA A 22 5.98 -4.87 2.91
CA ALA A 22 7.35 -4.73 2.42
C ALA A 22 8.42 -5.01 3.49
N PRO A 23 8.26 -4.62 4.76
CA PRO A 23 9.26 -4.91 5.79
C PRO A 23 9.51 -6.41 6.02
N PHE A 24 8.52 -7.26 5.72
CA PHE A 24 8.65 -8.72 5.86
C PHE A 24 9.41 -9.36 4.70
N TRP A 25 9.44 -8.72 3.55
CA TRP A 25 9.97 -9.32 2.32
C TRP A 25 11.45 -9.70 2.42
N PRO A 26 12.34 -8.84 2.91
CA PRO A 26 13.75 -9.19 3.06
C PRO A 26 13.98 -10.37 4.00
N TRP A 27 13.17 -10.49 5.05
CA TRP A 27 13.25 -11.60 5.99
C TRP A 27 12.93 -12.95 5.33
N VAL A 28 11.94 -12.95 4.46
CA VAL A 28 11.41 -14.16 3.83
C VAL A 28 12.21 -14.53 2.59
N HIS A 29 12.52 -13.56 1.74
CA HIS A 29 13.11 -13.78 0.42
C HIS A 29 14.57 -13.32 0.31
N GLY A 30 15.10 -12.65 1.32
CA GLY A 30 16.49 -12.21 1.34
C GLY A 30 16.82 -11.05 0.41
N GLU A 31 15.81 -10.39 -0.14
CA GLU A 31 15.96 -9.26 -1.06
C GLU A 31 14.92 -8.18 -0.77
N ASP A 32 15.23 -6.94 -1.11
CA ASP A 32 14.28 -5.85 -0.98
C ASP A 32 13.19 -5.96 -2.03
N LYS A 33 11.94 -5.69 -1.62
CA LYS A 33 10.84 -5.63 -2.54
C LYS A 33 10.75 -4.25 -3.16
N GLN A 34 10.67 -4.19 -4.49
CA GLN A 34 10.41 -2.96 -5.20
C GLN A 34 9.00 -2.48 -4.93
N GLU A 35 8.86 -1.24 -4.49
CA GLU A 35 7.56 -0.65 -4.24
C GLU A 35 6.86 -0.32 -5.56
N LEU A 36 5.54 -0.55 -5.58
CA LEU A 36 4.70 -0.12 -6.69
C LEU A 36 4.51 1.41 -6.63
N PRO A 37 4.32 2.05 -7.79
CA PRO A 37 4.08 3.49 -7.83
C PRO A 37 2.78 3.87 -7.11
N GLY A 38 2.80 5.00 -6.45
CA GLY A 38 1.66 5.59 -5.77
C GLY A 38 1.26 6.93 -6.39
N ALA A 39 0.60 7.77 -5.59
CA ALA A 39 0.06 9.04 -6.06
C ALA A 39 1.14 10.02 -6.54
N ALA A 40 2.28 10.07 -5.86
CA ALA A 40 3.36 11.00 -6.23
C ALA A 40 3.90 10.69 -7.63
N GLU A 41 4.13 9.43 -7.91
CA GLU A 41 4.63 8.98 -9.21
C GLU A 41 3.60 9.23 -10.32
N LEU A 42 2.34 9.00 -10.04
CA LEU A 42 1.26 9.29 -10.97
C LEU A 42 1.16 10.79 -11.28
N MET A 43 1.25 11.64 -10.26
CA MET A 43 1.28 13.09 -10.42
C MET A 43 2.43 13.51 -11.33
N GLN A 44 3.60 12.95 -11.14
CA GLN A 44 4.76 13.26 -11.95
C GLN A 44 4.56 12.89 -13.42
N VAL A 45 4.00 11.70 -13.69
CA VAL A 45 3.66 11.28 -15.05
C VAL A 45 2.67 12.24 -15.71
N LEU A 46 1.63 12.65 -14.98
CA LEU A 46 0.65 13.59 -15.48
C LEU A 46 1.27 14.94 -15.81
N TRP A 47 2.16 15.44 -14.96
CA TRP A 47 2.88 16.68 -15.23
C TRP A 47 3.74 16.60 -16.49
N GLU A 48 4.43 15.48 -16.70
CA GLU A 48 5.22 15.26 -17.91
C GLU A 48 4.36 15.24 -19.16
N LEU A 49 3.10 14.83 -19.03
CA LEU A 49 2.12 14.86 -20.12
C LEU A 49 1.46 16.24 -20.30
N GLY A 50 1.84 17.23 -19.48
CA GLY A 50 1.23 18.55 -19.51
C GLY A 50 -0.12 18.63 -18.80
N ILE A 51 -0.46 17.65 -18.01
CA ILE A 51 -1.70 17.62 -17.22
C ILE A 51 -1.37 18.04 -15.78
N TYR A 52 -2.07 19.06 -15.28
CA TYR A 52 -1.88 19.59 -13.93
C TYR A 52 -3.15 19.36 -13.11
N PRO A 53 -3.30 18.16 -12.54
CA PRO A 53 -4.51 17.78 -11.86
C PRO A 53 -4.63 18.40 -10.47
N ASN A 54 -5.83 18.41 -9.94
CA ASN A 54 -6.07 18.64 -8.54
C ASN A 54 -5.79 17.37 -7.74
N LEU A 55 -5.24 17.54 -6.57
CA LEU A 55 -4.99 16.46 -5.63
C LEU A 55 -5.75 16.77 -4.33
N GLU A 56 -6.66 15.90 -3.97
CA GLU A 56 -7.41 15.98 -2.73
C GLU A 56 -7.03 14.83 -1.83
N MET A 57 -6.62 15.17 -0.62
CA MET A 57 -6.19 14.16 0.36
C MET A 57 -7.35 13.83 1.28
N TYR A 58 -7.58 12.54 1.48
CA TYR A 58 -8.53 12.07 2.47
C TYR A 58 -7.86 11.82 3.82
N ALA A 59 -8.68 11.68 4.85
CA ALA A 59 -8.20 11.36 6.18
C ALA A 59 -7.42 10.05 6.21
N PRO A 60 -6.39 9.94 7.05
CA PRO A 60 -5.66 8.68 7.20
C PRO A 60 -6.59 7.53 7.58
N ILE A 61 -6.33 6.35 6.99
CA ILE A 61 -7.07 5.13 7.29
C ILE A 61 -6.15 4.24 8.11
N PRO A 62 -6.45 4.00 9.40
CA PRO A 62 -5.63 3.11 10.20
C PRO A 62 -5.78 1.68 9.70
N PHE A 63 -4.70 0.91 9.74
CA PHE A 63 -4.75 -0.51 9.45
C PHE A 63 -5.40 -1.25 10.62
N ARG A 64 -6.23 -2.22 10.28
CA ARG A 64 -6.83 -3.07 11.29
C ARG A 64 -5.77 -3.99 11.89
N PRO A 65 -5.68 -4.10 13.21
CA PRO A 65 -4.81 -5.08 13.84
C PRO A 65 -5.20 -6.50 13.45
N PHE A 66 -4.22 -7.39 13.41
CA PHE A 66 -4.52 -8.82 13.35
C PHE A 66 -5.04 -9.27 14.72
N LYS A 67 -6.17 -9.96 14.75
CA LYS A 67 -6.83 -10.32 16.01
C LYS A 67 -5.97 -11.22 16.89
N ASP A 68 -5.25 -12.14 16.27
CA ASP A 68 -4.37 -13.07 16.97
C ASP A 68 -3.19 -13.44 16.06
N TRP A 69 -2.25 -14.16 16.64
CA TRP A 69 -1.03 -14.57 15.92
C TRP A 69 -1.33 -15.45 14.71
N GLN A 70 -2.25 -16.41 14.86
CA GLN A 70 -2.58 -17.32 13.77
C GLN A 70 -3.22 -16.59 12.59
N ARG A 71 -4.09 -15.62 12.86
CA ARG A 71 -4.70 -14.81 11.80
C ARG A 71 -3.69 -13.91 11.10
N ALA A 72 -2.72 -13.39 11.83
CA ALA A 72 -1.62 -12.67 11.23
C ALA A 72 -0.85 -13.57 10.26
N LEU A 73 -0.51 -14.76 10.69
CA LEU A 73 0.21 -15.74 9.89
C LEU A 73 -0.60 -16.16 8.65
N ASP A 74 -1.88 -16.44 8.81
CA ASP A 74 -2.77 -16.82 7.71
C ASP A 74 -2.92 -15.70 6.67
N THR A 75 -2.85 -14.45 7.10
CA THR A 75 -2.91 -13.30 6.20
C THR A 75 -1.58 -13.07 5.49
N LEU A 76 -0.47 -13.15 6.22
CA LEU A 76 0.85 -12.83 5.69
C LEU A 76 1.38 -13.89 4.73
N ARG A 77 1.09 -15.16 4.97
CA ARG A 77 1.58 -16.24 4.10
C ARG A 77 1.26 -16.03 2.62
N PRO A 78 -0.02 -15.85 2.22
CA PRO A 78 -0.33 -15.65 0.80
C PRO A 78 0.22 -14.32 0.26
N ARG A 79 0.25 -13.28 1.09
CA ARG A 79 0.75 -11.96 0.68
C ARG A 79 2.25 -11.94 0.41
N LEU A 80 2.98 -12.83 1.06
CA LEU A 80 4.42 -12.96 0.95
C LEU A 80 4.85 -14.19 0.14
N LEU A 81 3.89 -14.90 -0.44
CA LEU A 81 4.14 -16.09 -1.25
C LEU A 81 4.85 -17.20 -0.45
N VAL A 82 4.43 -17.40 0.78
CA VAL A 82 5.03 -18.38 1.69
C VAL A 82 4.14 -19.61 1.82
N THR A 83 4.72 -20.77 1.60
CA THR A 83 4.06 -22.06 1.84
C THR A 83 4.26 -22.47 3.31
N PRO A 84 3.21 -22.95 4.00
CA PRO A 84 3.34 -23.43 5.37
C PRO A 84 4.38 -24.51 5.53
N ASP A 85 5.04 -24.55 6.68
CA ASP A 85 6.00 -25.57 7.07
C ASP A 85 7.27 -25.65 6.20
N THR A 86 7.63 -24.52 5.60
CA THR A 86 8.88 -24.39 4.84
C THR A 86 9.89 -23.56 5.60
N GLU A 87 11.13 -23.50 5.12
CA GLU A 87 12.16 -22.62 5.67
C GLU A 87 11.72 -21.15 5.59
N GLN A 88 11.09 -20.75 4.50
CA GLN A 88 10.56 -19.39 4.35
C GLN A 88 9.48 -19.10 5.39
N ASP A 89 8.65 -20.09 5.72
CA ASP A 89 7.64 -19.94 6.77
C ASP A 89 8.29 -19.72 8.15
N ALA A 90 9.36 -20.42 8.46
CA ALA A 90 10.12 -20.18 9.68
C ALA A 90 10.70 -18.77 9.72
N ARG A 91 11.21 -18.28 8.60
CA ARG A 91 11.72 -16.91 8.48
C ARG A 91 10.58 -15.88 8.64
N LEU A 92 9.41 -16.17 8.08
CA LEU A 92 8.25 -15.31 8.26
C LEU A 92 7.86 -15.21 9.73
N GLN A 93 7.81 -16.33 10.43
CA GLN A 93 7.48 -16.31 11.85
C GLN A 93 8.52 -15.56 12.68
N GLN A 94 9.79 -15.67 12.32
CA GLN A 94 10.83 -14.87 12.96
C GLN A 94 10.63 -13.37 12.68
N ALA A 95 10.32 -13.02 11.45
CA ALA A 95 10.00 -11.63 11.09
C ALA A 95 8.80 -11.10 11.86
N MET A 96 7.78 -11.92 12.04
CA MET A 96 6.61 -11.55 12.84
C MET A 96 6.98 -11.22 14.29
N ARG A 97 7.88 -11.99 14.91
CA ARG A 97 8.35 -11.72 16.27
C ARG A 97 9.07 -10.37 16.37
N GLU A 98 9.78 -9.99 15.31
CA GLU A 98 10.54 -8.74 15.28
C GLU A 98 9.68 -7.53 14.88
N LEU A 99 8.71 -7.72 13.99
CA LEU A 99 7.98 -6.64 13.35
C LEU A 99 6.56 -6.42 13.87
N LEU A 100 5.97 -7.40 14.55
CA LEU A 100 4.63 -7.24 15.12
C LEU A 100 4.72 -6.84 16.59
N ILE A 101 3.84 -5.91 16.97
CA ILE A 101 3.70 -5.44 18.34
C ILE A 101 2.30 -5.79 18.82
N GLU A 102 2.21 -6.34 20.03
CA GLU A 102 0.93 -6.57 20.68
C GLU A 102 0.30 -5.23 21.08
N ALA A 103 -0.95 -5.04 20.71
CA ALA A 103 -1.75 -3.88 21.05
C ALA A 103 -3.08 -4.33 21.66
N SER A 104 -3.88 -3.38 22.17
CA SER A 104 -5.14 -3.70 22.84
C SER A 104 -6.13 -4.50 21.98
N ALA A 105 -6.11 -4.30 20.66
CA ALA A 105 -7.03 -4.94 19.73
C ALA A 105 -6.38 -6.08 18.91
N GLY A 106 -5.15 -6.46 19.20
CA GLY A 106 -4.41 -7.50 18.52
C GLY A 106 -2.98 -7.09 18.17
N TYR A 107 -2.45 -7.60 17.08
CA TYR A 107 -1.08 -7.32 16.65
C TYR A 107 -1.05 -6.29 15.53
N VAL A 108 -0.12 -5.35 15.62
CA VAL A 108 0.09 -4.32 14.61
C VAL A 108 1.52 -4.37 14.10
N ILE A 109 1.73 -3.92 12.87
CA ILE A 109 3.07 -3.86 12.28
C ILE A 109 3.78 -2.62 12.82
N LYS A 110 4.97 -2.83 13.37
CA LYS A 110 5.79 -1.81 13.99
C LYS A 110 6.17 -0.72 12.99
N GLY A 111 5.96 0.54 13.38
CA GLY A 111 6.42 1.68 12.58
C GLY A 111 5.67 1.92 11.28
N LEU A 112 4.56 1.24 11.05
CA LEU A 112 3.80 1.38 9.83
C LEU A 112 2.93 2.64 9.88
N PRO A 113 3.07 3.58 8.92
CA PRO A 113 2.18 4.72 8.85
C PRO A 113 0.78 4.28 8.40
N PRO A 114 -0.29 5.01 8.79
CA PRO A 114 -1.63 4.71 8.33
C PRO A 114 -1.73 4.84 6.81
N GLY A 115 -2.63 4.06 6.22
CA GLY A 115 -2.96 4.16 4.81
C GLY A 115 -3.60 5.50 4.48
N ARG A 116 -3.43 5.99 3.27
CA ARG A 116 -4.01 7.24 2.85
C ARG A 116 -4.44 7.18 1.39
N LEU A 117 -5.69 7.55 1.15
CA LEU A 117 -6.23 7.72 -0.18
C LEU A 117 -6.12 9.17 -0.60
N ALA A 118 -5.95 9.37 -1.90
CA ALA A 118 -6.06 10.67 -2.53
C ALA A 118 -6.98 10.58 -3.74
N LEU A 119 -7.61 11.66 -4.09
CA LEU A 119 -8.35 11.79 -5.34
C LEU A 119 -7.57 12.71 -6.25
N ILE A 120 -7.15 12.17 -7.38
CA ILE A 120 -6.52 12.95 -8.45
C ILE A 120 -7.59 13.23 -9.48
N SER A 121 -7.81 14.49 -9.80
CA SER A 121 -8.84 14.86 -10.76
C SER A 121 -8.38 15.99 -11.66
N TRP A 122 -8.80 15.94 -12.90
CA TRP A 122 -8.58 17.01 -13.86
C TRP A 122 -9.69 17.04 -14.89
N GLN A 123 -9.83 18.17 -15.51
CA GLN A 123 -10.71 18.32 -16.65
C GLN A 123 -9.86 18.14 -17.91
N PRO A 124 -10.22 17.22 -18.80
CA PRO A 124 -9.48 17.09 -20.04
C PRO A 124 -9.39 18.42 -20.75
N ALA A 125 -8.19 18.82 -21.11
CA ALA A 125 -8.00 20.06 -21.84
C ALA A 125 -8.72 19.96 -23.19
N SER A 126 -9.43 21.05 -23.54
CA SER A 126 -9.87 21.21 -24.90
C SER A 126 -8.65 21.26 -25.77
N ILE A 127 -8.37 20.19 -26.49
CA ILE A 127 -7.28 20.18 -27.43
C ILE A 127 -7.67 21.10 -28.56
N PRO A 128 -6.85 22.11 -28.85
CA PRO A 128 -7.15 23.01 -29.95
C PRO A 128 -7.24 22.28 -31.27
#